data_920f4af42ee7aaa045cd261815fa2b35
#
_entry.id   920f4af42ee7aaa045cd261815fa2b35
#
_cell.length_a   1.000
_cell.length_b   1.000
_cell.length_c   1.000
_cell.angle_alpha   90.00
_cell.angle_beta   90.00
_cell.angle_gamma   90.00
#
_symmetry.space_group_name_H-M   'P 1'
#
loop_
_entity.id
_entity.type
_entity.pdbx_description
1 polymer ?
#
loop_
_entity_poly.entity_id
_entity_poly.type
_entity_poly.pdbx_seq_one_letter_code
_entity_poly.pdbx_strand_id
1 'polypeptide(L)'
;MTESMVNRADAMKDCLQGLRVVDLTRNLPGPFATRLLADLGADIIKIEPLNGDPARAFGDLFTALNHGKTTLKVDFRDSQGIETIKAQLKDSDVMLDSFRPEVLEGMGLDAKTLHAINPKLVMVSITGYGMANSDGITHDWAHKAGHDINFMAMSGVLDQLKTADGEQAMPNVQFADLAGGSDTAVIALLAAVFAAQRTGKGRHVAVSMTHSLYQHLVMPKATGKLVASFSGKNPEPQQDFLGGLLPCYRLYRTSDDRHMAVGSLELKFWQGLCEILKLAEIKDVHWQRGIMPNTKSSQEAAQMVADTFANQPLSHWQQVFASTDVCVTPVLSLEEARAHPLFAHQDEYGATLGWQ
;
A
#
# COMPACT_ATOMS: atom_id res chain seq x y z
N MET A 1 -28.29 -5.33 31.05
CA MET A 1 -27.71 -4.05 30.57
C MET A 1 -27.04 -4.37 29.22
N THR A 2 -27.76 -4.11 28.15
CA THR A 2 -27.25 -4.27 26.78
C THR A 2 -26.35 -3.06 26.51
N GLU A 3 -25.01 -3.25 26.58
CA GLU A 3 -24.08 -2.31 25.97
C GLU A 3 -24.47 -2.23 24.51
N SER A 4 -24.88 -1.03 24.09
CA SER A 4 -25.08 -0.72 22.67
C SER A 4 -23.77 -1.06 21.96
N MET A 5 -23.78 -2.00 21.04
CA MET A 5 -22.71 -2.16 20.06
C MET A 5 -22.63 -0.85 19.29
N VAL A 6 -21.80 0.07 19.74
CA VAL A 6 -21.37 1.21 18.94
C VAL A 6 -20.75 0.58 17.69
N ASN A 7 -21.30 0.91 16.55
CA ASN A 7 -20.78 0.43 15.28
C ASN A 7 -19.31 0.88 15.19
N ARG A 8 -18.36 -0.04 15.39
CA ARG A 8 -16.93 0.29 15.50
C ARG A 8 -16.38 1.01 14.27
N ALA A 9 -17.02 0.84 13.11
CA ALA A 9 -16.72 1.60 11.90
C ALA A 9 -16.94 3.12 12.07
N ASP A 10 -17.78 3.56 13.03
CA ASP A 10 -18.02 4.96 13.31
C ASP A 10 -16.99 5.56 14.30
N ALA A 11 -16.23 4.71 15.00
CA ALA A 11 -15.31 5.15 16.07
C ALA A 11 -14.12 6.00 15.57
N MET A 12 -13.83 5.98 14.26
CA MET A 12 -12.72 6.73 13.68
C MET A 12 -13.15 7.91 12.80
N LYS A 13 -14.44 8.05 12.51
CA LYS A 13 -14.97 9.06 11.57
C LYS A 13 -14.83 10.51 12.03
N ASP A 14 -14.53 10.74 13.29
CA ASP A 14 -14.36 12.05 13.89
C ASP A 14 -12.93 12.34 14.40
N CYS A 15 -12.02 11.38 14.22
CA CYS A 15 -10.64 11.52 14.73
C CYS A 15 -9.90 12.71 14.16
N LEU A 16 -10.20 13.14 12.94
CA LEU A 16 -9.62 14.31 12.31
C LEU A 16 -10.61 15.47 12.16
N GLN A 17 -11.72 15.46 12.93
CA GLN A 17 -12.67 16.56 12.90
C GLN A 17 -11.99 17.88 13.24
N GLY A 18 -12.21 18.88 12.37
CA GLY A 18 -11.59 20.20 12.47
C GLY A 18 -10.23 20.33 11.79
N LEU A 19 -9.62 19.24 11.30
CA LEU A 19 -8.44 19.30 10.46
C LEU A 19 -8.85 19.77 9.05
N ARG A 20 -8.30 20.89 8.57
CA ARG A 20 -8.57 21.46 7.25
C ARG A 20 -7.40 21.21 6.31
N VAL A 21 -7.68 20.54 5.18
CA VAL A 21 -6.69 20.12 4.19
C VAL A 21 -7.00 20.73 2.83
N VAL A 22 -6.04 21.41 2.23
CA VAL A 22 -6.08 21.83 0.82
C VAL A 22 -5.36 20.79 0.00
N ASP A 23 -6.10 20.15 -0.89
CA ASP A 23 -5.62 19.08 -1.79
C ASP A 23 -5.38 19.66 -3.19
N LEU A 24 -4.11 19.87 -3.56
CA LEU A 24 -3.66 20.31 -4.90
C LEU A 24 -3.20 19.11 -5.75
N THR A 25 -3.43 17.88 -5.29
CA THR A 25 -2.97 16.67 -5.94
C THR A 25 -3.88 16.24 -7.09
N ARG A 26 -3.41 15.30 -7.89
CA ARG A 26 -4.15 14.73 -9.02
C ARG A 26 -3.77 13.27 -9.28
N ASN A 27 -4.53 12.61 -10.14
CA ASN A 27 -4.39 11.20 -10.49
C ASN A 27 -4.72 10.27 -9.32
N LEU A 28 -3.75 9.51 -8.74
CA LEU A 28 -4.00 8.46 -7.78
C LEU A 28 -3.40 8.74 -6.38
N PRO A 29 -2.09 8.93 -6.17
CA PRO A 29 -1.51 8.84 -4.83
C PRO A 29 -2.02 9.93 -3.88
N GLY A 30 -2.03 11.17 -4.30
CA GLY A 30 -2.49 12.28 -3.46
C GLY A 30 -4.00 12.26 -3.19
N PRO A 31 -4.86 12.12 -4.21
CA PRO A 31 -6.29 11.98 -4.00
C PRO A 31 -6.67 10.81 -3.10
N PHE A 32 -5.98 9.66 -3.18
CA PHE A 32 -6.22 8.56 -2.26
C PHE A 32 -5.80 8.93 -0.83
N ALA A 33 -4.63 9.55 -0.63
CA ALA A 33 -4.19 10.02 0.68
C ALA A 33 -5.22 10.97 1.34
N THR A 34 -5.72 11.97 0.60
CA THR A 34 -6.70 12.91 1.14
C THR A 34 -8.10 12.31 1.30
N ARG A 35 -8.44 11.27 0.54
CA ARG A 35 -9.62 10.45 0.79
C ARG A 35 -9.52 9.76 2.15
N LEU A 36 -8.39 9.10 2.47
CA LEU A 36 -8.17 8.47 3.76
C LEU A 36 -8.37 9.46 4.92
N LEU A 37 -7.92 10.71 4.75
CA LEU A 37 -8.13 11.77 5.75
C LEU A 37 -9.60 12.18 5.84
N ALA A 38 -10.33 12.25 4.72
CA ALA A 38 -11.76 12.54 4.71
C ALA A 38 -12.56 11.45 5.41
N ASP A 39 -12.22 10.17 5.20
CA ASP A 39 -12.84 9.02 5.89
C ASP A 39 -12.62 9.07 7.41
N LEU A 40 -11.58 9.77 7.87
CA LEU A 40 -11.29 10.04 9.28
C LEU A 40 -11.91 11.34 9.82
N GLY A 41 -12.69 12.05 9.00
CA GLY A 41 -13.42 13.25 9.40
C GLY A 41 -12.72 14.58 9.12
N ALA A 42 -11.61 14.61 8.37
CA ALA A 42 -11.00 15.86 7.96
C ALA A 42 -11.84 16.60 6.90
N ASP A 43 -11.80 17.92 6.91
CA ASP A 43 -12.42 18.81 5.91
C ASP A 43 -11.44 19.00 4.74
N ILE A 44 -11.76 18.41 3.59
CA ILE A 44 -10.88 18.41 2.43
C ILE A 44 -11.42 19.34 1.35
N ILE A 45 -10.63 20.32 0.96
CA ILE A 45 -10.88 21.18 -0.20
C ILE A 45 -9.92 20.79 -1.31
N LYS A 46 -10.46 20.05 -2.30
CA LYS A 46 -9.70 19.69 -3.50
C LYS A 46 -9.74 20.83 -4.51
N ILE A 47 -8.58 21.37 -4.85
CA ILE A 47 -8.45 22.41 -5.85
C ILE A 47 -7.94 21.82 -7.16
N GLU A 48 -8.77 21.91 -8.20
CA GLU A 48 -8.48 21.40 -9.53
C GLU A 48 -8.18 22.54 -10.51
N PRO A 49 -7.33 22.30 -11.54
CA PRO A 49 -7.27 23.21 -12.68
C PRO A 49 -8.60 23.27 -13.41
N LEU A 50 -8.81 24.29 -14.26
CA LEU A 50 -10.07 24.50 -14.97
C LEU A 50 -10.50 23.29 -15.82
N ASN A 51 -9.55 22.54 -16.37
CA ASN A 51 -9.80 21.33 -17.15
C ASN A 51 -10.01 20.07 -16.27
N GLY A 52 -9.93 20.20 -14.95
CA GLY A 52 -10.19 19.13 -14.00
C GLY A 52 -8.99 18.18 -13.77
N ASP A 53 -9.20 17.22 -12.87
CA ASP A 53 -8.26 16.13 -12.59
C ASP A 53 -8.31 15.09 -13.73
N PRO A 54 -7.16 14.63 -14.27
CA PRO A 54 -7.14 13.58 -15.29
C PRO A 54 -7.87 12.29 -14.89
N ALA A 55 -7.98 11.97 -13.60
CA ALA A 55 -8.73 10.81 -13.10
C ALA A 55 -10.20 10.81 -13.52
N ARG A 56 -10.77 11.97 -13.88
CA ARG A 56 -12.15 12.09 -14.40
C ARG A 56 -12.39 11.35 -15.72
N ALA A 57 -11.32 11.05 -16.47
CA ALA A 57 -11.38 10.29 -17.71
C ALA A 57 -11.49 8.76 -17.50
N PHE A 58 -11.33 8.27 -16.27
CA PHE A 58 -11.28 6.84 -15.94
C PHE A 58 -12.54 6.36 -15.20
N GLY A 59 -13.72 6.66 -15.72
CA GLY A 59 -14.99 6.23 -15.15
C GLY A 59 -15.17 6.68 -13.70
N ASP A 60 -15.44 5.72 -12.82
CA ASP A 60 -15.71 5.98 -11.41
C ASP A 60 -14.47 6.28 -10.56
N LEU A 61 -13.27 6.22 -11.14
CA LEU A 61 -12.03 6.44 -10.40
C LEU A 61 -12.01 7.78 -9.67
N PHE A 62 -12.43 8.86 -10.35
CA PHE A 62 -12.49 10.17 -9.71
C PHE A 62 -13.41 10.18 -8.49
N THR A 63 -14.60 9.58 -8.61
CA THR A 63 -15.58 9.48 -7.51
C THR A 63 -14.99 8.64 -6.37
N ALA A 64 -14.42 7.49 -6.69
CA ALA A 64 -13.76 6.61 -5.72
C ALA A 64 -12.67 7.32 -4.91
N LEU A 65 -11.91 8.22 -5.53
CA LEU A 65 -10.79 8.92 -4.90
C LEU A 65 -11.20 10.23 -4.21
N ASN A 66 -12.37 10.79 -4.52
CA ASN A 66 -12.69 12.16 -4.12
C ASN A 66 -14.08 12.33 -3.50
N HIS A 67 -14.79 11.24 -3.19
CA HIS A 67 -16.04 11.36 -2.44
C HIS A 67 -15.76 11.99 -1.06
N GLY A 68 -16.72 12.72 -0.53
CA GLY A 68 -16.58 13.43 0.74
C GLY A 68 -15.72 14.71 0.71
N LYS A 69 -15.15 15.08 -0.47
CA LYS A 69 -14.35 16.31 -0.62
C LYS A 69 -15.16 17.43 -1.25
N THR A 70 -14.92 18.66 -0.83
CA THR A 70 -15.39 19.86 -1.55
C THR A 70 -14.43 20.15 -2.69
N THR A 71 -14.95 20.38 -3.91
CA THR A 71 -14.12 20.66 -5.08
C THR A 71 -14.22 22.13 -5.49
N LEU A 72 -13.07 22.76 -5.74
CA LEU A 72 -12.95 24.12 -6.25
C LEU A 72 -12.09 24.10 -7.53
N LYS A 73 -12.57 24.74 -8.61
CA LYS A 73 -11.79 24.94 -9.85
C LYS A 73 -11.11 26.28 -9.87
N VAL A 74 -9.81 26.28 -10.16
CA VAL A 74 -8.98 27.50 -10.15
C VAL A 74 -8.04 27.46 -11.37
N ASP A 75 -7.81 28.62 -11.99
CA ASP A 75 -6.73 28.74 -12.97
C ASP A 75 -5.38 28.92 -12.26
N PHE A 76 -4.52 27.93 -12.31
CA PHE A 76 -3.19 27.97 -11.69
C PHE A 76 -2.18 28.87 -12.42
N ARG A 77 -2.57 29.43 -13.59
CA ARG A 77 -1.75 30.36 -14.38
C ARG A 77 -2.14 31.82 -14.16
N ASP A 78 -3.28 32.05 -13.54
CA ASP A 78 -3.78 33.38 -13.26
C ASP A 78 -3.44 33.81 -11.82
N SER A 79 -2.99 35.05 -11.67
CA SER A 79 -2.68 35.60 -10.35
C SER A 79 -3.85 35.58 -9.39
N GLN A 80 -5.06 35.84 -9.86
CA GLN A 80 -6.28 35.76 -9.04
C GLN A 80 -6.56 34.32 -8.57
N GLY A 81 -6.24 33.34 -9.42
CA GLY A 81 -6.32 31.92 -9.07
C GLY A 81 -5.34 31.56 -7.95
N ILE A 82 -4.11 32.02 -8.04
CA ILE A 82 -3.10 31.80 -7.00
C ILE A 82 -3.50 32.49 -5.67
N GLU A 83 -4.02 33.72 -5.71
CA GLU A 83 -4.51 34.38 -4.49
C GLU A 83 -5.72 33.64 -3.88
N THR A 84 -6.57 33.01 -4.70
CA THR A 84 -7.65 32.15 -4.21
C THR A 84 -7.09 30.95 -3.44
N ILE A 85 -6.04 30.31 -3.95
CA ILE A 85 -5.37 29.18 -3.27
C ILE A 85 -4.76 29.65 -1.94
N LYS A 86 -4.05 30.79 -1.94
CA LYS A 86 -3.45 31.36 -0.72
C LYS A 86 -4.52 31.72 0.33
N ALA A 87 -5.68 32.20 -0.10
CA ALA A 87 -6.79 32.49 0.80
C ALA A 87 -7.31 31.21 1.50
N GLN A 88 -7.39 30.08 0.80
CA GLN A 88 -7.73 28.79 1.41
C GLN A 88 -6.67 28.34 2.40
N LEU A 89 -5.38 28.47 2.04
CA LEU A 89 -4.23 28.03 2.87
C LEU A 89 -4.04 28.85 4.15
N LYS A 90 -4.52 30.09 4.19
CA LYS A 90 -4.42 30.96 5.37
C LYS A 90 -5.02 30.33 6.61
N ASP A 91 -6.16 29.66 6.46
CA ASP A 91 -6.95 29.07 7.55
C ASP A 91 -6.93 27.54 7.53
N SER A 92 -6.01 26.93 6.77
CA SER A 92 -5.86 25.48 6.68
C SER A 92 -4.68 24.96 7.49
N ASP A 93 -4.78 23.72 7.94
CA ASP A 93 -3.70 23.05 8.68
C ASP A 93 -2.69 22.42 7.75
N VAL A 94 -3.14 21.95 6.59
CA VAL A 94 -2.36 21.14 5.66
C VAL A 94 -2.55 21.58 4.22
N MET A 95 -1.47 21.58 3.46
CA MET A 95 -1.47 21.56 1.99
C MET A 95 -0.82 20.27 1.53
N LEU A 96 -1.51 19.52 0.66
CA LEU A 96 -0.94 18.35 -0.02
C LEU A 96 -0.84 18.64 -1.51
N ASP A 97 0.32 18.36 -2.10
CA ASP A 97 0.56 18.52 -3.54
C ASP A 97 1.28 17.31 -4.15
N SER A 98 1.23 17.22 -5.47
CA SER A 98 1.97 16.22 -6.26
C SER A 98 2.64 16.87 -7.49
N PHE A 99 3.05 18.10 -7.37
CA PHE A 99 3.77 18.79 -8.42
C PHE A 99 5.22 18.31 -8.53
N ARG A 100 5.81 18.54 -9.70
CA ARG A 100 7.25 18.40 -9.82
C ARG A 100 7.96 19.45 -8.98
N PRO A 101 9.19 19.18 -8.53
CA PRO A 101 10.00 20.18 -7.83
C PRO A 101 10.00 21.54 -8.56
N GLU A 102 10.09 22.64 -7.81
CA GLU A 102 10.12 24.03 -8.29
C GLU A 102 8.81 24.57 -8.87
N VAL A 103 7.81 23.74 -9.17
CA VAL A 103 6.52 24.21 -9.69
C VAL A 103 5.80 25.09 -8.68
N LEU A 104 5.81 24.72 -7.39
CA LEU A 104 5.22 25.52 -6.31
C LEU A 104 5.93 26.89 -6.17
N GLU A 105 7.25 26.90 -6.29
CA GLU A 105 8.05 28.15 -6.26
C GLU A 105 7.67 29.08 -7.43
N GLY A 106 7.55 28.51 -8.63
CA GLY A 106 7.11 29.26 -9.81
C GLY A 106 5.70 29.83 -9.69
N MET A 107 4.84 29.25 -8.88
CA MET A 107 3.49 29.75 -8.56
C MET A 107 3.47 30.69 -7.34
N GLY A 108 4.58 30.89 -6.62
CA GLY A 108 4.60 31.63 -5.36
C GLY A 108 3.85 30.91 -4.23
N LEU A 109 3.85 29.58 -4.26
CA LEU A 109 3.27 28.67 -3.24
C LEU A 109 4.36 27.86 -2.53
N ASP A 110 5.60 28.35 -2.53
CA ASP A 110 6.72 27.75 -1.81
C ASP A 110 6.58 27.88 -0.28
N ALA A 111 7.32 27.05 0.45
CA ALA A 111 7.23 26.99 1.90
C ALA A 111 7.55 28.34 2.60
N LYS A 112 8.48 29.12 2.08
CA LYS A 112 8.83 30.42 2.66
C LYS A 112 7.66 31.38 2.53
N THR A 113 7.05 31.47 1.36
CA THR A 113 5.89 32.33 1.08
C THR A 113 4.69 31.89 1.92
N LEU A 114 4.38 30.61 1.94
CA LEU A 114 3.20 30.11 2.65
C LEU A 114 3.35 30.15 4.16
N HIS A 115 4.54 29.90 4.73
CA HIS A 115 4.78 30.04 6.17
C HIS A 115 4.78 31.51 6.64
N ALA A 116 4.98 32.47 5.73
CA ALA A 116 4.78 33.87 6.05
C ALA A 116 3.28 34.21 6.20
N ILE A 117 2.40 33.52 5.51
CA ILE A 117 0.93 33.67 5.59
C ILE A 117 0.36 32.84 6.74
N ASN A 118 0.78 31.58 6.86
CA ASN A 118 0.34 30.64 7.89
C ASN A 118 1.54 29.89 8.48
N PRO A 119 2.12 30.36 9.57
CA PRO A 119 3.33 29.78 10.17
C PRO A 119 3.15 28.32 10.66
N LYS A 120 1.91 27.86 10.84
CA LYS A 120 1.58 26.50 11.30
C LYS A 120 1.31 25.52 10.17
N LEU A 121 1.21 25.99 8.92
CA LEU A 121 0.84 25.17 7.78
C LEU A 121 1.84 24.01 7.61
N VAL A 122 1.30 22.81 7.55
CA VAL A 122 2.05 21.61 7.14
C VAL A 122 1.90 21.44 5.63
N MET A 123 3.02 21.38 4.94
CA MET A 123 3.07 21.15 3.50
C MET A 123 3.63 19.75 3.24
N VAL A 124 2.94 18.95 2.41
CA VAL A 124 3.40 17.62 2.03
C VAL A 124 3.39 17.47 0.52
N SER A 125 4.55 17.23 -0.07
CA SER A 125 4.71 17.00 -1.50
C SER A 125 4.96 15.53 -1.79
N ILE A 126 4.07 14.87 -2.54
CA ILE A 126 4.27 13.50 -3.01
C ILE A 126 5.03 13.55 -4.32
N THR A 127 6.21 12.93 -4.35
CA THR A 127 7.11 12.92 -5.49
C THR A 127 7.45 11.51 -5.94
N GLY A 128 7.82 11.32 -7.20
CA GLY A 128 8.27 10.02 -7.71
C GLY A 128 9.58 9.57 -7.08
N TYR A 129 10.62 10.42 -7.24
CA TYR A 129 12.00 10.08 -6.87
C TYR A 129 12.55 10.92 -5.71
N GLY A 130 11.79 11.88 -5.20
CA GLY A 130 12.21 12.81 -4.14
C GLY A 130 12.49 14.23 -4.63
N MET A 131 12.89 15.10 -3.70
CA MET A 131 13.27 16.47 -3.98
C MET A 131 14.78 16.59 -4.25
N ALA A 132 15.20 17.44 -5.17
CA ALA A 132 16.60 17.70 -5.42
C ALA A 132 17.33 18.20 -4.16
N ASN A 133 18.60 17.83 -4.03
CA ASN A 133 19.49 18.20 -2.91
C ASN A 133 19.06 17.64 -1.54
N SER A 134 18.12 16.69 -1.48
CA SER A 134 17.81 15.92 -0.28
C SER A 134 18.30 14.48 -0.43
N ASP A 135 18.94 13.94 0.59
CA ASP A 135 19.36 12.52 0.68
C ASP A 135 20.12 11.99 -0.56
N GLY A 136 20.93 12.84 -1.19
CA GLY A 136 21.73 12.47 -2.36
C GLY A 136 20.95 12.44 -3.68
N ILE A 137 19.71 12.90 -3.70
CA ILE A 137 18.90 12.98 -4.92
C ILE A 137 19.42 14.10 -5.80
N THR A 138 19.85 13.75 -7.03
CA THR A 138 20.29 14.75 -8.01
C THR A 138 19.09 15.47 -8.63
N HIS A 139 19.35 16.66 -9.18
CA HIS A 139 18.35 17.43 -9.90
C HIS A 139 17.71 16.61 -11.03
N ASP A 140 18.50 15.86 -11.80
CA ASP A 140 18.01 15.04 -12.91
C ASP A 140 17.01 13.96 -12.44
N TRP A 141 17.27 13.30 -11.32
CA TRP A 141 16.34 12.32 -10.75
C TRP A 141 15.06 12.98 -10.23
N ALA A 142 15.17 14.09 -9.52
CA ALA A 142 14.01 14.80 -8.97
C ALA A 142 13.02 15.25 -10.06
N HIS A 143 13.53 15.56 -11.28
CA HIS A 143 12.74 16.02 -12.42
C HIS A 143 12.34 14.90 -13.40
N LYS A 144 12.79 13.66 -13.18
CA LYS A 144 12.49 12.55 -14.06
C LYS A 144 11.01 12.21 -14.06
N ALA A 145 10.44 12.01 -15.24
CA ALA A 145 9.06 11.53 -15.36
C ALA A 145 8.96 10.06 -14.95
N GLY A 146 7.84 9.69 -14.35
CA GLY A 146 7.56 8.32 -13.98
C GLY A 146 6.12 8.16 -13.51
N HIS A 147 5.68 6.92 -13.51
CA HIS A 147 4.45 6.43 -12.92
C HIS A 147 4.77 5.26 -11.99
N ASP A 148 3.78 4.71 -11.34
CA ASP A 148 3.88 3.62 -10.37
C ASP A 148 4.91 2.54 -10.77
N ILE A 149 4.78 1.99 -11.98
CA ILE A 149 5.68 0.94 -12.49
C ILE A 149 7.16 1.36 -12.51
N ASN A 150 7.45 2.64 -12.83
CA ASN A 150 8.81 3.15 -12.84
C ASN A 150 9.38 3.25 -11.42
N PHE A 151 8.56 3.66 -10.46
CA PHE A 151 8.95 3.76 -9.05
C PHE A 151 9.14 2.37 -8.44
N MET A 152 8.27 1.40 -8.77
CA MET A 152 8.42 -0.01 -8.41
C MET A 152 9.71 -0.61 -9.00
N ALA A 153 10.00 -0.35 -10.26
CA ALA A 153 11.22 -0.84 -10.92
C ALA A 153 12.48 -0.30 -10.25
N MET A 154 12.53 1.01 -10.01
CA MET A 154 13.70 1.66 -9.41
C MET A 154 13.89 1.33 -7.93
N SER A 155 12.84 1.00 -7.20
CA SER A 155 12.93 0.56 -5.81
C SER A 155 13.40 -0.88 -5.65
N GLY A 156 13.38 -1.69 -6.72
CA GLY A 156 13.66 -3.12 -6.68
C GLY A 156 12.46 -3.98 -6.28
N VAL A 157 11.30 -3.38 -5.94
CA VAL A 157 10.09 -4.13 -5.58
C VAL A 157 9.56 -4.92 -6.77
N LEU A 158 9.61 -4.34 -7.97
CA LEU A 158 9.14 -5.03 -9.16
C LEU A 158 9.96 -6.30 -9.44
N ASP A 159 11.28 -6.30 -9.18
CA ASP A 159 12.13 -7.49 -9.30
C ASP A 159 11.70 -8.63 -8.37
N GLN A 160 11.08 -8.32 -7.23
CA GLN A 160 10.57 -9.32 -6.29
C GLN A 160 9.25 -9.96 -6.73
N LEU A 161 8.62 -9.45 -7.79
CA LEU A 161 7.35 -9.94 -8.32
C LEU A 161 7.63 -10.74 -9.61
N LYS A 162 7.81 -12.04 -9.46
CA LYS A 162 8.06 -12.96 -10.59
C LYS A 162 7.02 -14.07 -10.63
N THR A 163 6.80 -14.61 -11.81
CA THR A 163 6.02 -15.82 -12.03
C THR A 163 6.79 -17.07 -11.58
N ALA A 164 6.15 -18.22 -11.50
CA ALA A 164 6.79 -19.47 -11.06
C ALA A 164 7.93 -19.92 -11.98
N ASP A 165 7.90 -19.55 -13.25
CA ASP A 165 8.93 -19.80 -14.27
C ASP A 165 10.02 -18.72 -14.32
N GLY A 166 9.96 -17.75 -13.41
CA GLY A 166 11.00 -16.71 -13.23
C GLY A 166 10.80 -15.47 -14.09
N GLU A 167 9.75 -15.40 -14.88
CA GLU A 167 9.43 -14.22 -15.69
C GLU A 167 8.93 -13.07 -14.80
N GLN A 168 9.17 -11.84 -15.25
CA GLN A 168 8.74 -10.64 -14.55
C GLN A 168 7.21 -10.53 -14.53
N ALA A 169 6.59 -10.54 -13.36
CA ALA A 169 5.16 -10.31 -13.21
C ALA A 169 4.85 -8.82 -13.06
N MET A 170 3.79 -8.37 -13.75
CA MET A 170 3.26 -7.02 -13.60
C MET A 170 1.99 -7.06 -12.75
N PRO A 171 1.99 -6.51 -11.52
CA PRO A 171 0.80 -6.51 -10.68
C PRO A 171 -0.23 -5.49 -11.21
N ASN A 172 -1.51 -5.80 -11.05
CA ASN A 172 -2.60 -4.84 -11.31
C ASN A 172 -2.97 -4.07 -10.01
N VAL A 173 -1.98 -3.78 -9.18
CA VAL A 173 -2.10 -2.94 -7.97
C VAL A 173 -0.92 -1.98 -7.96
N GLN A 174 -1.21 -0.69 -7.76
CA GLN A 174 -0.24 0.40 -7.83
C GLN A 174 0.43 0.59 -6.46
N PHE A 175 1.39 -0.28 -6.14
CA PHE A 175 2.05 -0.30 -4.83
C PHE A 175 2.86 0.97 -4.54
N ALA A 176 3.50 1.55 -5.56
CA ALA A 176 4.29 2.76 -5.35
C ALA A 176 3.39 3.97 -5.10
N ASP A 177 2.29 4.10 -5.84
CA ASP A 177 1.34 5.19 -5.66
C ASP A 177 0.60 5.07 -4.32
N LEU A 178 0.14 3.87 -3.95
CA LEU A 178 -0.67 3.65 -2.76
C LEU A 178 0.19 3.54 -1.49
N ALA A 179 0.93 2.45 -1.31
CA ALA A 179 1.74 2.24 -0.10
C ALA A 179 2.94 3.21 -0.02
N GLY A 180 3.66 3.39 -1.13
CA GLY A 180 4.81 4.29 -1.19
C GLY A 180 4.44 5.77 -1.13
N GLY A 181 3.35 6.16 -1.78
CA GLY A 181 2.87 7.53 -1.88
C GLY A 181 1.82 7.86 -0.83
N SER A 182 0.62 7.32 -0.99
CA SER A 182 -0.54 7.72 -0.19
C SER A 182 -0.37 7.43 1.29
N ASP A 183 -0.13 6.18 1.66
CA ASP A 183 -0.04 5.76 3.07
C ASP A 183 1.13 6.44 3.77
N THR A 184 2.29 6.52 3.10
CA THR A 184 3.47 7.20 3.62
C THR A 184 3.22 8.71 3.79
N ALA A 185 2.49 9.34 2.85
CA ALA A 185 2.14 10.75 2.95
C ALA A 185 1.19 11.02 4.13
N VAL A 186 0.19 10.15 4.35
CA VAL A 186 -0.71 10.26 5.52
C VAL A 186 0.06 10.14 6.82
N ILE A 187 0.98 9.18 6.95
CA ILE A 187 1.83 9.02 8.14
C ILE A 187 2.68 10.27 8.37
N ALA A 188 3.37 10.76 7.34
CA ALA A 188 4.22 11.94 7.43
C ALA A 188 3.42 13.20 7.76
N LEU A 189 2.25 13.38 7.14
CA LEU A 189 1.32 14.47 7.37
C LEU A 189 0.85 14.50 8.82
N LEU A 190 0.32 13.39 9.32
CA LEU A 190 -0.20 13.30 10.70
C LEU A 190 0.91 13.56 11.74
N ALA A 191 2.10 13.02 11.53
CA ALA A 191 3.26 13.30 12.38
C ALA A 191 3.66 14.79 12.36
N ALA A 192 3.62 15.43 11.18
CA ALA A 192 3.94 16.84 11.02
C ALA A 192 2.86 17.75 11.65
N VAL A 193 1.58 17.42 11.49
CA VAL A 193 0.45 18.12 12.12
C VAL A 193 0.56 18.04 13.64
N PHE A 194 0.78 16.84 14.18
CA PHE A 194 0.99 16.67 15.63
C PHE A 194 2.15 17.51 16.17
N ALA A 195 3.25 17.59 15.41
CA ALA A 195 4.38 18.43 15.78
C ALA A 195 4.03 19.94 15.67
N ALA A 196 3.30 20.35 14.62
CA ALA A 196 2.88 21.76 14.44
C ALA A 196 1.93 22.23 15.53
N GLN A 197 0.99 21.39 15.96
CA GLN A 197 0.10 21.69 17.10
C GLN A 197 0.86 21.92 18.40
N ARG A 198 1.94 21.17 18.65
CA ARG A 198 2.77 21.31 19.88
C ARG A 198 3.73 22.50 19.84
N THR A 199 4.26 22.81 18.64
CA THR A 199 5.35 23.81 18.51
C THR A 199 4.89 25.16 17.96
N GLY A 200 3.69 25.20 17.39
CA GLY A 200 3.19 26.37 16.66
C GLY A 200 3.89 26.61 15.31
N LYS A 201 4.69 25.64 14.83
CA LYS A 201 5.49 25.76 13.60
C LYS A 201 5.15 24.62 12.62
N GLY A 202 4.70 25.01 11.43
CA GLY A 202 4.54 24.12 10.30
C GLY A 202 5.88 23.65 9.72
N ARG A 203 5.81 22.80 8.72
CA ARG A 203 6.99 22.31 7.98
C ARG A 203 6.61 21.84 6.59
N HIS A 204 7.58 21.80 5.71
CA HIS A 204 7.46 21.15 4.42
C HIS A 204 8.12 19.77 4.46
N VAL A 205 7.38 18.74 4.09
CA VAL A 205 7.83 17.34 4.04
C VAL A 205 7.67 16.84 2.61
N ALA A 206 8.72 16.27 2.05
CA ALA A 206 8.65 15.57 0.76
C ALA A 206 8.60 14.06 0.99
N VAL A 207 7.65 13.39 0.35
CA VAL A 207 7.51 11.94 0.31
C VAL A 207 7.95 11.46 -1.07
N SER A 208 8.93 10.58 -1.10
CA SER A 208 9.37 9.92 -2.34
C SER A 208 8.78 8.53 -2.43
N MET A 209 7.93 8.29 -3.43
CA MET A 209 7.31 6.98 -3.66
C MET A 209 8.35 5.88 -3.83
N THR A 210 9.43 6.13 -4.56
CA THR A 210 10.53 5.19 -4.77
C THR A 210 11.26 4.83 -3.47
N HIS A 211 11.61 5.82 -2.65
CA HIS A 211 12.32 5.59 -1.38
C HIS A 211 11.43 4.92 -0.34
N SER A 212 10.16 5.34 -0.24
CA SER A 212 9.19 4.73 0.66
C SER A 212 8.98 3.25 0.30
N LEU A 213 8.83 2.96 -1.00
CA LEU A 213 8.64 1.58 -1.44
C LEU A 213 9.89 0.71 -1.22
N TYR A 214 11.11 1.27 -1.37
CA TYR A 214 12.35 0.58 -1.03
C TYR A 214 12.41 0.13 0.43
N GLN A 215 11.78 0.86 1.36
CA GLN A 215 11.71 0.47 2.77
C GLN A 215 10.86 -0.80 2.98
N HIS A 216 9.87 -1.05 2.11
CA HIS A 216 9.05 -2.26 2.18
C HIS A 216 9.82 -3.55 1.85
N LEU A 217 11.01 -3.45 1.27
CA LEU A 217 11.92 -4.58 1.05
C LEU A 217 12.65 -5.05 2.33
N VAL A 218 12.12 -4.76 3.52
CA VAL A 218 12.75 -5.14 4.78
C VAL A 218 12.98 -6.66 4.88
N MET A 219 12.00 -7.47 4.49
CA MET A 219 12.12 -8.93 4.52
C MET A 219 13.13 -9.46 3.50
N PRO A 220 13.02 -9.22 2.18
CA PRO A 220 14.02 -9.69 1.23
C PRO A 220 15.44 -9.25 1.57
N LYS A 221 15.63 -8.00 2.04
CA LYS A 221 16.95 -7.51 2.47
C LYS A 221 17.52 -8.25 3.68
N ALA A 222 16.67 -8.62 4.63
CA ALA A 222 17.09 -9.33 5.84
C ALA A 222 17.31 -10.83 5.57
N THR A 223 16.33 -11.49 4.93
CA THR A 223 16.38 -12.92 4.64
C THR A 223 17.39 -13.26 3.56
N GLY A 224 17.58 -12.38 2.57
CA GLY A 224 18.60 -12.56 1.54
C GLY A 224 20.01 -12.69 2.09
N LYS A 225 20.37 -11.90 3.11
CA LYS A 225 21.66 -12.03 3.81
C LYS A 225 21.78 -13.39 4.54
N LEU A 226 20.70 -13.84 5.15
CA LEU A 226 20.66 -15.13 5.82
C LEU A 226 20.85 -16.27 4.82
N VAL A 227 20.11 -16.28 3.71
CA VAL A 227 20.25 -17.28 2.65
C VAL A 227 21.65 -17.25 2.05
N ALA A 228 22.20 -16.07 1.78
CA ALA A 228 23.56 -15.92 1.26
C ALA A 228 24.63 -16.51 2.21
N SER A 229 24.43 -16.44 3.53
CA SER A 229 25.35 -17.01 4.50
C SER A 229 25.44 -18.54 4.44
N PHE A 230 24.40 -19.23 3.98
CA PHE A 230 24.36 -20.68 3.82
C PHE A 230 24.71 -21.14 2.41
N SER A 231 24.24 -20.39 1.40
CA SER A 231 24.35 -20.81 -0.01
C SER A 231 25.54 -20.20 -0.75
N GLY A 232 26.17 -19.16 -0.17
CA GLY A 232 27.21 -18.38 -0.82
C GLY A 232 26.69 -17.43 -1.94
N LYS A 233 25.38 -17.34 -2.13
CA LYS A 233 24.74 -16.49 -3.15
C LYS A 233 23.52 -15.79 -2.55
N ASN A 234 23.20 -14.58 -3.06
CA ASN A 234 21.90 -13.99 -2.81
C ASN A 234 20.80 -14.86 -3.44
N PRO A 235 19.67 -15.07 -2.76
CA PRO A 235 18.55 -15.80 -3.35
C PRO A 235 17.93 -15.01 -4.51
N GLU A 236 17.42 -15.71 -5.49
CA GLU A 236 16.42 -15.16 -6.40
C GLU A 236 15.10 -14.92 -5.64
N PRO A 237 14.24 -14.01 -6.11
CA PRO A 237 13.00 -13.66 -5.39
C PRO A 237 12.14 -14.85 -4.94
N GLN A 238 11.98 -15.87 -5.80
CA GLN A 238 11.22 -17.09 -5.45
C GLN A 238 12.03 -18.09 -4.61
N GLN A 239 13.28 -17.79 -4.32
CA GLN A 239 14.17 -18.63 -3.52
C GLN A 239 14.42 -18.08 -2.12
N ASP A 240 13.60 -17.11 -1.70
CA ASP A 240 13.59 -16.59 -0.35
C ASP A 240 12.52 -17.27 0.51
N PHE A 241 12.66 -17.18 1.83
CA PHE A 241 11.78 -17.83 2.80
C PHE A 241 10.29 -17.51 2.58
N LEU A 242 9.95 -16.24 2.39
CA LEU A 242 8.57 -15.81 2.14
C LEU A 242 8.27 -15.58 0.65
N GLY A 243 9.18 -15.97 -0.23
CA GLY A 243 9.00 -15.91 -1.68
C GLY A 243 8.37 -17.18 -2.29
N GLY A 244 7.89 -18.12 -1.47
CA GLY A 244 7.26 -19.34 -1.95
C GLY A 244 8.17 -20.57 -1.98
N LEU A 245 9.36 -20.49 -1.38
CA LEU A 245 10.32 -21.58 -1.34
C LEU A 245 9.96 -22.66 -0.31
N LEU A 246 9.39 -22.24 0.84
CA LEU A 246 9.01 -23.16 1.89
C LEU A 246 7.72 -23.92 1.53
N PRO A 247 7.65 -25.25 1.80
CA PRO A 247 6.39 -26.00 1.62
C PRO A 247 5.23 -25.43 2.43
N CYS A 248 5.53 -24.86 3.60
CA CYS A 248 4.55 -24.27 4.50
C CYS A 248 4.21 -22.80 4.17
N TYR A 249 4.85 -22.18 3.15
CA TYR A 249 4.57 -20.80 2.74
C TYR A 249 4.67 -20.65 1.22
N ARG A 250 3.58 -20.97 0.52
CA ARG A 250 3.50 -20.84 -0.94
C ARG A 250 2.08 -21.00 -1.48
N LEU A 251 1.90 -20.75 -2.77
CA LEU A 251 0.68 -21.03 -3.49
C LEU A 251 0.70 -22.48 -4.03
N TYR A 252 -0.44 -23.18 -3.91
CA TYR A 252 -0.65 -24.51 -4.45
C TYR A 252 -1.83 -24.51 -5.42
N ARG A 253 -1.61 -25.07 -6.62
CA ARG A 253 -2.60 -25.11 -7.68
C ARG A 253 -3.62 -26.22 -7.41
N THR A 254 -4.89 -25.93 -7.65
CA THR A 254 -6.01 -26.87 -7.55
C THR A 254 -6.34 -27.48 -8.90
N SER A 255 -7.19 -28.53 -8.95
CA SER A 255 -7.51 -29.26 -10.20
C SER A 255 -8.23 -28.39 -11.24
N ASP A 256 -8.82 -27.27 -10.85
CA ASP A 256 -9.52 -26.29 -11.69
C ASP A 256 -8.68 -25.03 -11.97
N ASP A 257 -7.35 -25.17 -11.92
CA ASP A 257 -6.37 -24.09 -12.20
C ASP A 257 -6.48 -22.86 -11.30
N ARG A 258 -7.13 -23.02 -10.13
CA ARG A 258 -7.16 -22.01 -9.09
C ARG A 258 -6.03 -22.27 -8.07
N HIS A 259 -5.95 -21.45 -7.01
CA HIS A 259 -4.87 -21.58 -6.03
C HIS A 259 -5.39 -21.53 -4.60
N MET A 260 -4.73 -22.32 -3.74
CA MET A 260 -4.77 -22.16 -2.29
C MET A 260 -3.49 -21.47 -1.83
N ALA A 261 -3.62 -20.51 -0.93
CA ALA A 261 -2.51 -19.86 -0.25
C ALA A 261 -2.27 -20.57 1.09
N VAL A 262 -1.09 -21.16 1.23
CA VAL A 262 -0.63 -21.81 2.46
C VAL A 262 0.37 -20.87 3.14
N GLY A 263 0.07 -20.49 4.37
CA GLY A 263 0.89 -19.63 5.23
C GLY A 263 1.18 -20.26 6.60
N SER A 264 1.31 -21.59 6.66
CA SER A 264 1.51 -22.39 7.89
C SER A 264 2.95 -22.31 8.42
N LEU A 265 3.43 -21.08 8.66
CA LEU A 265 4.84 -20.82 9.03
C LEU A 265 5.26 -21.40 10.38
N GLU A 266 4.34 -21.54 11.32
CA GLU A 266 4.60 -22.19 12.60
C GLU A 266 4.40 -23.70 12.48
N LEU A 267 5.28 -24.46 13.15
CA LEU A 267 5.27 -25.93 13.09
C LEU A 267 3.89 -26.53 13.43
N LYS A 268 3.18 -25.96 14.40
CA LYS A 268 1.84 -26.45 14.80
C LYS A 268 0.80 -26.35 13.66
N PHE A 269 0.86 -25.26 12.89
CA PHE A 269 -0.06 -25.06 11.75
C PHE A 269 0.33 -25.97 10.58
N TRP A 270 1.62 -26.14 10.33
CA TRP A 270 2.10 -27.10 9.35
C TRP A 270 1.70 -28.55 9.68
N GLN A 271 1.85 -28.96 10.92
CA GLN A 271 1.44 -30.30 11.39
C GLN A 271 -0.07 -30.48 11.24
N GLY A 272 -0.88 -29.47 11.63
CA GLY A 272 -2.34 -29.50 11.42
C GLY A 272 -2.73 -29.57 9.95
N LEU A 273 -2.05 -28.84 9.08
CA LEU A 273 -2.23 -28.96 7.63
C LEU A 273 -1.92 -30.38 7.13
N CYS A 274 -0.79 -30.96 7.55
CA CYS A 274 -0.42 -32.32 7.19
C CYS A 274 -1.44 -33.35 7.64
N GLU A 275 -2.04 -33.17 8.82
CA GLU A 275 -3.13 -34.04 9.32
C GLU A 275 -4.37 -33.95 8.44
N ILE A 276 -4.81 -32.74 8.09
CA ILE A 276 -5.98 -32.51 7.21
C ILE A 276 -5.74 -33.12 5.83
N LEU A 277 -4.55 -32.94 5.27
CA LEU A 277 -4.17 -33.48 3.95
C LEU A 277 -3.82 -34.97 4.00
N LYS A 278 -3.77 -35.61 5.18
CA LYS A 278 -3.33 -36.99 5.40
C LYS A 278 -1.89 -37.29 4.94
N LEU A 279 -1.01 -36.34 5.18
CA LEU A 279 0.41 -36.35 4.83
C LEU A 279 1.28 -36.44 6.10
N ALA A 280 1.02 -37.43 6.95
CA ALA A 280 1.67 -37.59 8.26
C ALA A 280 3.20 -37.73 8.15
N GLU A 281 3.71 -38.28 7.06
CA GLU A 281 5.12 -38.52 6.78
C GLU A 281 5.96 -37.26 6.63
N ILE A 282 5.35 -36.14 6.24
CA ILE A 282 6.05 -34.86 6.07
C ILE A 282 5.80 -33.86 7.20
N LYS A 283 5.05 -34.22 8.25
CA LYS A 283 4.66 -33.29 9.34
C LYS A 283 5.83 -32.66 10.07
N ASP A 284 7.00 -33.27 10.07
CA ASP A 284 8.24 -32.76 10.69
C ASP A 284 9.21 -32.18 9.64
N VAL A 285 8.85 -32.16 8.36
CA VAL A 285 9.62 -31.49 7.30
C VAL A 285 9.33 -29.99 7.35
N HIS A 286 9.99 -29.29 8.26
CA HIS A 286 9.71 -27.90 8.55
C HIS A 286 10.99 -27.12 8.94
N TRP A 287 11.07 -25.84 8.60
CA TRP A 287 12.23 -25.00 8.89
C TRP A 287 12.55 -24.90 10.40
N GLN A 288 11.55 -24.89 11.27
CA GLN A 288 11.77 -24.92 12.74
C GLN A 288 12.32 -26.26 13.25
N ARG A 289 12.36 -27.30 12.42
CA ARG A 289 13.05 -28.56 12.66
C ARG A 289 14.42 -28.62 12.00
N GLY A 290 14.92 -27.49 11.49
CA GLY A 290 16.22 -27.41 10.82
C GLY A 290 16.19 -27.86 9.35
N ILE A 291 15.03 -28.10 8.77
CA ILE A 291 14.91 -28.43 7.34
C ILE A 291 14.98 -27.13 6.54
N MET A 292 16.10 -26.89 5.93
CA MET A 292 16.34 -25.68 5.14
C MET A 292 15.57 -25.72 3.81
N PRO A 293 15.19 -24.55 3.29
CA PRO A 293 14.66 -24.42 1.94
C PRO A 293 15.58 -25.09 0.90
N ASN A 294 15.02 -25.56 -0.20
CA ASN A 294 15.72 -26.23 -1.30
C ASN A 294 16.42 -27.56 -0.95
N THR A 295 16.27 -28.09 0.26
CA THR A 295 16.69 -29.47 0.53
C THR A 295 15.79 -30.48 -0.19
N LYS A 296 16.31 -31.66 -0.48
CA LYS A 296 15.53 -32.73 -1.11
C LYS A 296 14.21 -33.02 -0.38
N SER A 297 14.26 -33.14 0.95
CA SER A 297 13.08 -33.37 1.79
C SER A 297 12.08 -32.22 1.72
N SER A 298 12.53 -30.97 1.67
CA SER A 298 11.67 -29.79 1.52
C SER A 298 10.97 -29.77 0.15
N GLN A 299 11.70 -30.12 -0.92
CA GLN A 299 11.14 -30.20 -2.27
C GLN A 299 10.12 -31.34 -2.41
N GLU A 300 10.45 -32.52 -1.87
CA GLU A 300 9.55 -33.68 -1.84
C GLU A 300 8.25 -33.36 -1.07
N ALA A 301 8.36 -32.72 0.09
CA ALA A 301 7.21 -32.29 0.87
C ALA A 301 6.34 -31.28 0.10
N ALA A 302 6.96 -30.29 -0.56
CA ALA A 302 6.25 -29.34 -1.40
C ALA A 302 5.50 -30.03 -2.54
N GLN A 303 6.12 -31.03 -3.19
CA GLN A 303 5.49 -31.79 -4.26
C GLN A 303 4.30 -32.61 -3.75
N MET A 304 4.43 -33.29 -2.61
CA MET A 304 3.33 -34.08 -2.04
C MET A 304 2.11 -33.20 -1.72
N VAL A 305 2.33 -32.01 -1.17
CA VAL A 305 1.27 -31.05 -0.92
C VAL A 305 0.67 -30.55 -2.24
N ALA A 306 1.49 -30.27 -3.24
CA ALA A 306 1.04 -29.84 -4.57
C ALA A 306 0.17 -30.92 -5.25
N ASP A 307 0.60 -32.17 -5.24
CA ASP A 307 -0.14 -33.29 -5.80
C ASP A 307 -1.49 -33.48 -5.08
N THR A 308 -1.51 -33.26 -3.77
CA THR A 308 -2.75 -33.35 -2.99
C THR A 308 -3.73 -32.25 -3.37
N PHE A 309 -3.30 -30.99 -3.43
CA PHE A 309 -4.18 -29.87 -3.82
C PHE A 309 -4.67 -30.00 -5.27
N ALA A 310 -3.83 -30.53 -6.18
CA ALA A 310 -4.18 -30.72 -7.58
C ALA A 310 -5.28 -31.79 -7.81
N ASN A 311 -5.61 -32.61 -6.81
CA ASN A 311 -6.62 -33.68 -6.95
C ASN A 311 -8.06 -33.18 -6.79
N GLN A 312 -8.29 -31.95 -6.31
CA GLN A 312 -9.63 -31.43 -6.07
C GLN A 312 -9.74 -29.95 -6.48
N PRO A 313 -10.95 -29.48 -6.83
CA PRO A 313 -11.18 -28.08 -7.19
C PRO A 313 -11.13 -27.15 -5.97
N LEU A 314 -10.98 -25.84 -6.20
CA LEU A 314 -10.93 -24.81 -5.16
C LEU A 314 -12.12 -24.92 -4.18
N SER A 315 -13.33 -25.14 -4.70
CA SER A 315 -14.55 -25.23 -3.90
C SER A 315 -14.52 -26.38 -2.87
N HIS A 316 -13.88 -27.50 -3.20
CA HIS A 316 -13.66 -28.59 -2.25
C HIS A 316 -12.76 -28.14 -1.10
N TRP A 317 -11.62 -27.50 -1.43
CA TRP A 317 -10.66 -27.04 -0.43
C TRP A 317 -11.22 -25.91 0.45
N GLN A 318 -12.03 -25.03 -0.11
CA GLN A 318 -12.75 -24.02 0.68
C GLN A 318 -13.62 -24.68 1.76
N GLN A 319 -14.32 -25.77 1.43
CA GLN A 319 -15.13 -26.50 2.43
C GLN A 319 -14.26 -27.21 3.46
N VAL A 320 -13.17 -27.86 3.05
CA VAL A 320 -12.25 -28.56 3.95
C VAL A 320 -11.63 -27.60 4.97
N PHE A 321 -11.24 -26.41 4.53
CA PHE A 321 -10.57 -25.45 5.40
C PHE A 321 -11.48 -24.43 6.09
N ALA A 322 -12.79 -24.42 5.82
CA ALA A 322 -13.74 -23.42 6.31
C ALA A 322 -13.78 -23.28 7.85
N SER A 323 -13.52 -24.38 8.58
CA SER A 323 -13.59 -24.42 10.06
C SER A 323 -12.24 -24.77 10.69
N THR A 324 -11.15 -24.62 9.97
CA THR A 324 -9.81 -24.97 10.46
C THR A 324 -8.98 -23.72 10.73
N ASP A 325 -8.00 -23.83 11.63
CA ASP A 325 -7.05 -22.77 11.95
C ASP A 325 -5.62 -23.25 11.66
N VAL A 326 -5.30 -23.37 10.35
CA VAL A 326 -4.00 -23.85 9.87
C VAL A 326 -3.36 -22.89 8.84
N CYS A 327 -3.81 -21.66 8.78
CA CYS A 327 -3.33 -20.61 7.89
C CYS A 327 -3.38 -21.01 6.40
N VAL A 328 -4.53 -21.53 5.97
CA VAL A 328 -4.79 -21.91 4.57
C VAL A 328 -6.05 -21.22 4.09
N THR A 329 -5.95 -20.48 2.98
CA THR A 329 -7.07 -19.73 2.39
C THR A 329 -7.11 -19.88 0.87
N PRO A 330 -8.29 -19.74 0.24
CA PRO A 330 -8.36 -19.65 -1.22
C PRO A 330 -7.78 -18.32 -1.72
N VAL A 331 -7.23 -18.32 -2.92
CA VAL A 331 -6.96 -17.09 -3.66
C VAL A 331 -8.24 -16.68 -4.38
N LEU A 332 -8.92 -15.68 -3.85
CA LEU A 332 -10.17 -15.18 -4.40
C LEU A 332 -9.94 -14.28 -5.61
N SER A 333 -10.83 -14.33 -6.59
CA SER A 333 -10.95 -13.27 -7.60
C SER A 333 -11.47 -11.97 -6.95
N LEU A 334 -11.35 -10.84 -7.65
CA LEU A 334 -11.90 -9.56 -7.14
C LEU A 334 -13.42 -9.65 -6.95
N GLU A 335 -14.12 -10.34 -7.83
CA GLU A 335 -15.56 -10.54 -7.74
C GLU A 335 -15.95 -11.42 -6.54
N GLU A 336 -15.23 -12.52 -6.32
CA GLU A 336 -15.41 -13.38 -5.16
C GLU A 336 -15.10 -12.64 -3.85
N ALA A 337 -14.05 -11.82 -3.83
CA ALA A 337 -13.71 -11.01 -2.67
C ALA A 337 -14.82 -10.00 -2.34
N ARG A 338 -15.38 -9.31 -3.35
CA ARG A 338 -16.54 -8.40 -3.16
C ARG A 338 -17.75 -9.10 -2.58
N ALA A 339 -18.01 -10.34 -2.97
CA ALA A 339 -19.12 -11.13 -2.45
C ALA A 339 -18.83 -11.79 -1.10
N HIS A 340 -17.59 -11.74 -0.62
CA HIS A 340 -17.19 -12.44 0.60
C HIS A 340 -17.68 -11.72 1.88
N PRO A 341 -18.18 -12.44 2.89
CA PRO A 341 -18.69 -11.84 4.14
C PRO A 341 -17.70 -10.90 4.86
N LEU A 342 -16.40 -11.11 4.73
CA LEU A 342 -15.38 -10.23 5.29
C LEU A 342 -15.49 -8.77 4.77
N PHE A 343 -16.03 -8.58 3.56
CA PHE A 343 -16.14 -7.29 2.90
C PHE A 343 -17.58 -6.80 2.75
N ALA A 344 -18.56 -7.51 3.34
CA ALA A 344 -20.00 -7.21 3.22
C ALA A 344 -20.40 -5.82 3.74
N HIS A 345 -19.57 -5.20 4.57
CA HIS A 345 -19.80 -3.87 5.14
C HIS A 345 -18.94 -2.78 4.47
N GLN A 346 -18.16 -3.13 3.47
CA GLN A 346 -17.43 -2.15 2.69
C GLN A 346 -18.31 -1.60 1.57
N ASP A 347 -18.28 -0.29 1.38
CA ASP A 347 -18.91 0.28 0.18
C ASP A 347 -18.17 -0.19 -1.09
N GLU A 348 -18.73 0.12 -2.25
CA GLU A 348 -18.18 -0.27 -3.55
C GLU A 348 -16.71 0.19 -3.73
N TYR A 349 -16.29 1.23 -3.03
CA TYR A 349 -14.96 1.81 -3.13
C TYR A 349 -14.10 1.60 -1.88
N GLY A 350 -14.57 0.78 -0.92
CA GLY A 350 -13.83 0.43 0.29
C GLY A 350 -13.63 1.61 1.25
N ALA A 351 -14.68 2.41 1.47
CA ALA A 351 -14.64 3.61 2.32
C ALA A 351 -14.32 3.34 3.81
N THR A 352 -14.26 2.11 4.23
CA THR A 352 -13.81 1.76 5.57
C THR A 352 -12.37 1.25 5.50
N LEU A 353 -11.46 2.05 6.00
CA LEU A 353 -10.05 1.68 6.24
C LEU A 353 -9.96 0.49 7.19
N GLY A 354 -10.37 -0.70 6.89
CA GLY A 354 -10.15 -1.93 7.66
C GLY A 354 -10.12 -1.81 9.21
N TRP A 355 -10.50 -0.66 9.77
CA TRP A 355 -10.47 -0.37 11.20
C TRP A 355 -11.83 -0.73 11.80
N GLN A 356 -11.78 -1.76 12.64
CA GLN A 356 -12.97 -2.32 13.30
C GLN A 356 -13.03 -1.93 14.78
#